data_a0f80578b92d724a7f713eeface2da3b
#
_entry.id   a0f80578b92d724a7f713eeface2da3b
#
_cell.length_a   1.000
_cell.length_b   1.000
_cell.length_c   1.000
_cell.angle_alpha   90.00
_cell.angle_beta   90.00
_cell.angle_gamma   90.00
#
_symmetry.space_group_name_H-M   'P 1'
#
loop_
_entity.id
_entity.type
_entity.pdbx_description
1 polymer ?
#
loop_
_entity_poly.entity_id
_entity_poly.type
_entity_poly.pdbx_seq_one_letter_code
_entity_poly.pdbx_strand_id
1 'polypeptide(L)'
;VIYYDFENGRQKIYTRTLCRLAKLSEKEIRQEDLEAKASKRLEMASQVFRDMLPYFRVVTDRKLSPDIMRRQIDFLQNETRREYTLVVVDSLHKLPFKDLTERRAGIDEWLRHMESIRDEKRVSFLVISELSRGEGGGYGGKPDLSSFKESGDIEYSADNAMILTPDWDPLAPISSEEKRSILWLVASRENSPGKIAEYVLEYPFWGFREM
;
A
#
# COMPACT_ATOMS: atom_id res chain seq x y z
N VAL A 1 3.51 10.89 5.86
CA VAL A 1 3.44 9.82 4.85
C VAL A 1 3.39 10.43 3.47
N ILE A 2 4.21 9.92 2.54
CA ILE A 2 4.06 10.18 1.10
C ILE A 2 3.59 8.88 0.45
N TYR A 3 2.49 8.93 -0.29
CA TYR A 3 1.89 7.80 -0.97
C TYR A 3 1.96 8.02 -2.48
N TYR A 4 2.86 7.31 -3.15
CA TYR A 4 2.95 7.29 -4.60
C TYR A 4 1.96 6.28 -5.16
N ASP A 5 0.88 6.79 -5.79
CA ASP A 5 -0.17 5.98 -6.40
C ASP A 5 -0.20 6.21 -7.91
N PHE A 6 0.01 5.14 -8.67
CA PHE A 6 0.01 5.18 -10.11
C PHE A 6 -1.16 4.42 -10.74
N GLU A 7 -2.10 3.92 -9.92
CA GLU A 7 -3.21 3.09 -10.37
C GLU A 7 -4.59 3.69 -10.12
N ASN A 8 -4.83 4.18 -8.91
CA ASN A 8 -6.16 4.54 -8.45
C ASN A 8 -6.49 6.02 -8.60
N GLY A 9 -5.51 6.89 -8.40
CA GLY A 9 -5.69 8.33 -8.37
C GLY A 9 -6.04 8.87 -6.97
N ARG A 10 -5.60 10.11 -6.72
CA ARG A 10 -5.69 10.78 -5.42
C ARG A 10 -7.09 10.79 -4.82
N GLN A 11 -8.09 11.10 -5.64
CA GLN A 11 -9.47 11.19 -5.15
C GLN A 11 -9.97 9.85 -4.61
N LYS A 12 -9.65 8.74 -5.29
CA LYS A 12 -10.08 7.42 -4.89
C LYS A 12 -9.42 6.99 -3.57
N ILE A 13 -8.12 7.28 -3.40
CA ILE A 13 -7.40 7.02 -2.15
C ILE A 13 -8.04 7.82 -1.01
N TYR A 14 -8.33 9.09 -1.22
CA TYR A 14 -8.96 9.93 -0.20
C TYR A 14 -10.39 9.46 0.13
N THR A 15 -11.20 9.11 -0.86
CA THR A 15 -12.54 8.57 -0.64
C THR A 15 -12.49 7.27 0.17
N ARG A 16 -11.61 6.33 -0.19
CA ARG A 16 -11.45 5.07 0.55
C ARG A 16 -10.97 5.30 1.99
N THR A 17 -10.07 6.25 2.20
CA THR A 17 -9.62 6.65 3.54
C THR A 17 -10.80 7.17 4.37
N LEU A 18 -11.65 8.01 3.78
CA LEU A 18 -12.83 8.53 4.45
C LEU A 18 -13.87 7.44 4.74
N CYS A 19 -14.11 6.52 3.79
CA CYS A 19 -14.95 5.33 4.01
C CYS A 19 -14.47 4.52 5.22
N ARG A 20 -13.17 4.28 5.29
CA ARG A 20 -12.52 3.53 6.36
C ARG A 20 -12.71 4.20 7.73
N LEU A 21 -12.51 5.52 7.80
CA LEU A 21 -12.66 6.29 9.03
C LEU A 21 -14.10 6.40 9.48
N ALA A 22 -15.04 6.64 8.56
CA ALA A 22 -16.46 6.80 8.85
C ALA A 22 -17.20 5.48 9.06
N LYS A 23 -16.63 4.35 8.63
CA LYS A 23 -17.33 3.06 8.51
C LYS A 23 -18.62 3.22 7.68
N LEU A 24 -18.48 3.89 6.54
CA LEU A 24 -19.50 4.09 5.52
C LEU A 24 -18.98 3.64 4.16
N SER A 25 -19.86 3.09 3.33
CA SER A 25 -19.54 2.80 1.94
C SER A 25 -19.40 4.08 1.12
N GLU A 26 -18.74 3.99 -0.03
CA GLU A 26 -18.65 5.11 -0.97
C GLU A 26 -20.03 5.57 -1.44
N LYS A 27 -20.98 4.63 -1.60
CA LYS A 27 -22.36 4.93 -1.97
C LYS A 27 -23.06 5.77 -0.90
N GLU A 28 -22.91 5.41 0.38
CA GLU A 28 -23.51 6.15 1.50
C GLU A 28 -22.89 7.56 1.62
N ILE A 29 -21.56 7.69 1.50
CA ILE A 29 -20.88 9.00 1.57
C ILE A 29 -21.38 9.97 0.49
N ARG A 30 -21.83 9.48 -0.66
CA ARG A 30 -22.35 10.31 -1.76
C ARG A 30 -23.84 10.62 -1.69
N GLN A 31 -24.56 10.08 -0.69
CA GLN A 31 -25.98 10.36 -0.50
C GLN A 31 -26.18 11.73 0.15
N GLU A 32 -27.16 12.49 -0.36
CA GLU A 32 -27.53 13.79 0.23
C GLU A 32 -28.28 13.64 1.57
N ASP A 33 -29.08 12.57 1.70
CA ASP A 33 -29.89 12.29 2.90
C ASP A 33 -29.30 11.12 3.70
N LEU A 34 -28.28 11.39 4.50
CA LEU A 34 -27.75 10.44 5.47
C LEU A 34 -28.57 10.45 6.76
N GLU A 35 -28.78 9.25 7.31
CA GLU A 35 -29.32 9.16 8.68
C GLU A 35 -28.45 9.94 9.67
N ALA A 36 -29.05 10.53 10.70
CA ALA A 36 -28.36 11.40 11.66
C ALA A 36 -27.11 10.76 12.29
N LYS A 37 -27.16 9.45 12.59
CA LYS A 37 -26.01 8.68 13.12
C LYS A 37 -24.89 8.53 12.11
N ALA A 38 -25.21 8.30 10.84
CA ALA A 38 -24.24 8.18 9.75
C ALA A 38 -23.61 9.54 9.42
N SER A 39 -24.43 10.60 9.38
CA SER A 39 -23.98 11.97 9.19
C SER A 39 -22.96 12.40 10.25
N LYS A 40 -23.24 12.12 11.53
CA LYS A 40 -22.31 12.42 12.62
C LYS A 40 -20.99 11.65 12.50
N ARG A 41 -21.01 10.37 12.08
CA ARG A 41 -19.79 9.58 11.83
C ARG A 41 -18.97 10.18 10.68
N LEU A 42 -19.63 10.61 9.59
CA LEU A 42 -18.98 11.23 8.46
C LEU A 42 -18.35 12.57 8.83
N GLU A 43 -19.02 13.39 9.64
CA GLU A 43 -18.48 14.66 10.13
C GLU A 43 -17.21 14.44 10.97
N MET A 44 -17.26 13.52 11.95
CA MET A 44 -16.09 13.17 12.77
C MET A 44 -14.94 12.63 11.93
N ALA A 45 -15.22 11.72 11.00
CA ALA A 45 -14.23 11.16 10.09
C ALA A 45 -13.62 12.24 9.19
N SER A 46 -14.44 13.18 8.71
CA SER A 46 -13.99 14.30 7.89
C SER A 46 -13.05 15.24 8.66
N GLN A 47 -13.31 15.44 9.96
CA GLN A 47 -12.41 16.22 10.81
C GLN A 47 -11.07 15.50 10.97
N VAL A 48 -11.07 14.22 11.36
CA VAL A 48 -9.86 13.41 11.48
C VAL A 48 -9.08 13.41 10.16
N PHE A 49 -9.76 13.26 9.03
CA PHE A 49 -9.13 13.28 7.72
C PHE A 49 -8.48 14.64 7.40
N ARG A 50 -9.16 15.77 7.70
CA ARG A 50 -8.57 17.11 7.54
C ARG A 50 -7.29 17.26 8.36
N ASP A 51 -7.28 16.76 9.59
CA ASP A 51 -6.13 16.84 10.50
C ASP A 51 -4.96 15.96 10.03
N MET A 52 -5.25 14.89 9.25
CA MET A 52 -4.23 14.04 8.63
C MET A 52 -3.61 14.67 7.37
N LEU A 53 -4.35 15.47 6.60
CA LEU A 53 -3.92 15.95 5.28
C LEU A 53 -2.56 16.66 5.26
N PRO A 54 -2.14 17.46 6.26
CA PRO A 54 -0.80 18.03 6.30
C PRO A 54 0.31 16.97 6.31
N TYR A 55 0.03 15.80 6.87
CA TYR A 55 0.99 14.71 7.06
C TYR A 55 0.80 13.54 6.07
N PHE A 56 -0.21 13.62 5.20
CA PHE A 56 -0.55 12.55 4.25
C PHE A 56 -0.66 13.12 2.83
N ARG A 57 0.36 12.88 2.02
CA ARG A 57 0.46 13.35 0.64
C ARG A 57 0.29 12.19 -0.33
N VAL A 58 -0.69 12.28 -1.21
CA VAL A 58 -0.85 11.35 -2.33
C VAL A 58 -0.31 11.99 -3.60
N VAL A 59 0.68 11.35 -4.20
CA VAL A 59 1.35 11.78 -5.43
C VAL A 59 1.00 10.83 -6.55
N THR A 60 0.48 11.36 -7.66
CA THR A 60 0.04 10.59 -8.83
C THR A 60 0.79 10.99 -10.11
N ASP A 61 1.79 11.84 -9.99
CA ASP A 61 2.56 12.32 -11.13
C ASP A 61 3.51 11.22 -11.64
N ARG A 62 3.30 10.82 -12.89
CA ARG A 62 4.13 9.79 -13.56
C ARG A 62 5.49 10.32 -14.02
N LYS A 63 5.79 11.60 -13.86
CA LYS A 63 7.11 12.17 -14.11
C LYS A 63 8.04 12.06 -12.89
N LEU A 64 7.73 11.17 -11.96
CA LEU A 64 8.55 10.92 -10.79
C LEU A 64 9.97 10.49 -11.20
N SER A 65 10.96 11.06 -10.53
CA SER A 65 12.36 10.63 -10.55
C SER A 65 12.89 10.52 -9.13
N PRO A 66 14.03 9.83 -8.90
CA PRO A 66 14.64 9.77 -7.58
C PRO A 66 14.91 11.15 -6.96
N ASP A 67 15.33 12.14 -7.76
CA ASP A 67 15.57 13.49 -7.28
C ASP A 67 14.27 14.23 -6.92
N ILE A 68 13.20 14.00 -7.66
CA ILE A 68 11.88 14.53 -7.32
C ILE A 68 11.41 13.90 -6.01
N MET A 69 11.60 12.60 -5.83
CA MET A 69 11.26 11.89 -4.58
C MET A 69 12.01 12.48 -3.39
N ARG A 70 13.33 12.69 -3.51
CA ARG A 70 14.15 13.33 -2.45
C ARG A 70 13.61 14.70 -2.08
N ARG A 71 13.34 15.55 -3.07
CA ARG A 71 12.79 16.92 -2.84
C ARG A 71 11.42 16.90 -2.18
N GLN A 72 10.55 15.95 -2.53
CA GLN A 72 9.23 15.82 -1.92
C GLN A 72 9.31 15.35 -0.47
N ILE A 73 10.27 14.48 -0.15
CA ILE A 73 10.55 14.05 1.22
C ILE A 73 11.04 15.24 2.05
N ASP A 74 12.05 15.97 1.56
CA ASP A 74 12.59 17.16 2.24
C ASP A 74 11.51 18.21 2.47
N PHE A 75 10.69 18.46 1.45
CA PHE A 75 9.59 19.41 1.55
C PHE A 75 8.60 19.01 2.65
N LEU A 76 8.18 17.75 2.70
CA LEU A 76 7.23 17.27 3.72
C LEU A 76 7.83 17.32 5.12
N GLN A 77 9.09 16.91 5.30
CA GLN A 77 9.78 16.94 6.59
C GLN A 77 9.91 18.38 7.10
N ASN A 78 10.30 19.30 6.24
CA ASN A 78 10.43 20.71 6.58
C ASN A 78 9.09 21.38 6.91
N GLU A 79 8.06 21.13 6.08
CA GLU A 79 6.72 21.69 6.27
C GLU A 79 6.06 21.21 7.56
N THR A 80 6.20 19.91 7.86
CA THR A 80 5.58 19.31 9.04
C THR A 80 6.43 19.33 10.28
N ARG A 81 7.70 19.74 10.17
CA ARG A 81 8.73 19.67 11.22
C ARG A 81 8.86 18.25 11.81
N ARG A 82 8.71 17.24 10.96
CA ARG A 82 8.86 15.83 11.31
C ARG A 82 10.11 15.28 10.65
N GLU A 83 10.97 14.67 11.44
CA GLU A 83 12.22 14.10 10.96
C GLU A 83 12.03 12.80 10.16
N TYR A 84 10.94 12.07 10.43
CA TYR A 84 10.71 10.75 9.88
C TYR A 84 9.56 10.74 8.89
N THR A 85 9.76 10.06 7.75
CA THR A 85 8.73 9.92 6.71
C THR A 85 8.57 8.46 6.29
N LEU A 86 7.32 7.97 6.31
CA LEU A 86 6.97 6.73 5.61
C LEU A 86 6.66 7.06 4.15
N VAL A 87 7.34 6.39 3.25
CA VAL A 87 7.12 6.46 1.80
C VAL A 87 6.46 5.17 1.34
N VAL A 88 5.25 5.27 0.80
CA VAL A 88 4.51 4.13 0.22
C VAL A 88 4.58 4.22 -1.29
N VAL A 89 4.91 3.12 -1.96
CA VAL A 89 4.95 3.01 -3.43
C VAL A 89 3.94 1.96 -3.88
N ASP A 90 2.89 2.37 -4.55
CA ASP A 90 1.81 1.51 -5.06
C ASP A 90 1.63 1.73 -6.59
N SER A 91 2.24 0.88 -7.37
CA SER A 91 3.10 -0.26 -7.08
C SER A 91 4.48 -0.09 -7.73
N LEU A 92 5.44 -0.92 -7.30
CA LEU A 92 6.80 -0.95 -7.85
C LEU A 92 6.80 -1.05 -9.38
N HIS A 93 5.93 -1.90 -9.93
CA HIS A 93 5.81 -2.19 -11.36
C HIS A 93 5.18 -1.05 -12.19
N LYS A 94 4.71 0.02 -11.54
CA LYS A 94 4.12 1.21 -12.16
C LYS A 94 4.99 2.45 -12.06
N LEU A 95 6.15 2.32 -11.42
CA LEU A 95 7.13 3.40 -11.42
C LEU A 95 7.57 3.74 -12.85
N PRO A 96 7.95 4.99 -13.14
CA PRO A 96 8.42 5.37 -14.46
C PRO A 96 9.81 4.77 -14.73
N PHE A 97 9.90 3.93 -15.74
CA PHE A 97 11.15 3.36 -16.24
C PHE A 97 11.61 4.12 -17.48
N LYS A 98 12.92 4.25 -17.66
CA LYS A 98 13.51 4.88 -18.84
C LYS A 98 13.28 4.04 -20.10
N ASP A 99 13.37 2.72 -19.97
CA ASP A 99 13.11 1.78 -21.03
C ASP A 99 12.09 0.71 -20.55
N LEU A 100 10.97 0.63 -21.28
CA LEU A 100 9.90 -0.32 -20.97
C LEU A 100 10.26 -1.75 -21.40
N THR A 101 11.26 -1.93 -22.28
CA THR A 101 11.72 -3.25 -22.72
C THR A 101 12.66 -3.90 -21.70
N GLU A 102 13.34 -3.09 -20.88
CA GLU A 102 14.23 -3.52 -19.80
C GLU A 102 13.59 -3.33 -18.41
N ARG A 103 12.36 -3.77 -18.27
CA ARG A 103 11.57 -3.52 -17.06
C ARG A 103 12.24 -4.02 -15.78
N ARG A 104 12.90 -5.17 -15.82
CA ARG A 104 13.63 -5.73 -14.67
C ARG A 104 14.77 -4.80 -14.24
N ALA A 105 15.60 -4.36 -15.18
CA ALA A 105 16.68 -3.43 -14.90
C ALA A 105 16.17 -2.10 -14.33
N GLY A 106 14.99 -1.62 -14.79
CA GLY A 106 14.34 -0.42 -14.26
C GLY A 106 13.86 -0.61 -12.83
N ILE A 107 13.35 -1.79 -12.47
CA ILE A 107 12.98 -2.14 -11.09
C ILE A 107 14.21 -2.11 -10.19
N ASP A 108 15.28 -2.76 -10.61
CA ASP A 108 16.54 -2.83 -9.87
C ASP A 108 17.18 -1.44 -9.69
N GLU A 109 17.07 -0.56 -10.69
CA GLU A 109 17.51 0.84 -10.60
C GLU A 109 16.71 1.59 -9.52
N TRP A 110 15.38 1.44 -9.50
CA TRP A 110 14.53 2.07 -8.49
C TRP A 110 14.77 1.55 -7.08
N LEU A 111 14.96 0.25 -6.90
CA LEU A 111 15.30 -0.34 -5.60
C LEU A 111 16.59 0.26 -5.05
N ARG A 112 17.66 0.33 -5.87
CA ARG A 112 18.93 0.99 -5.48
C ARG A 112 18.77 2.45 -5.13
N HIS A 113 17.92 3.18 -5.86
CA HIS A 113 17.63 4.58 -5.52
C HIS A 113 16.88 4.71 -4.19
N MET A 114 15.91 3.83 -3.92
CA MET A 114 15.20 3.82 -2.64
C MET A 114 16.12 3.48 -1.46
N GLU A 115 17.04 2.53 -1.63
CA GLU A 115 18.09 2.24 -0.65
C GLU A 115 18.96 3.46 -0.38
N SER A 116 19.46 4.13 -1.42
CA SER A 116 20.25 5.36 -1.28
C SER A 116 19.46 6.46 -0.54
N ILE A 117 18.18 6.66 -0.87
CA ILE A 117 17.34 7.65 -0.20
C ILE A 117 17.12 7.28 1.28
N ARG A 118 16.92 5.99 1.57
CA ARG A 118 16.79 5.49 2.95
C ARG A 118 18.04 5.81 3.76
N ASP A 119 19.21 5.58 3.18
CA ASP A 119 20.49 5.77 3.85
C ASP A 119 20.85 7.26 4.02
N GLU A 120 20.40 8.12 3.11
CA GLU A 120 20.60 9.57 3.17
C GLU A 120 19.61 10.28 4.11
N LYS A 121 18.42 9.73 4.28
CA LYS A 121 17.29 10.40 4.94
C LYS A 121 16.62 9.49 5.98
N ARG A 122 15.94 10.09 6.94
CA ARG A 122 15.16 9.33 7.94
C ARG A 122 13.82 8.92 7.35
N VAL A 123 13.83 7.88 6.51
CA VAL A 123 12.64 7.35 5.83
C VAL A 123 12.58 5.83 5.91
N SER A 124 11.36 5.29 5.88
CA SER A 124 11.08 3.88 5.58
C SER A 124 10.29 3.80 4.29
N PHE A 125 10.55 2.79 3.49
CA PHE A 125 9.77 2.45 2.31
C PHE A 125 8.84 1.28 2.59
N LEU A 126 7.56 1.43 2.23
CA LEU A 126 6.60 0.34 2.07
C LEU A 126 6.29 0.21 0.58
N VAL A 127 6.83 -0.83 -0.04
CA VAL A 127 6.74 -1.02 -1.49
C VAL A 127 5.78 -2.15 -1.80
N ILE A 128 4.72 -1.86 -2.54
CA ILE A 128 3.77 -2.85 -3.02
C ILE A 128 4.31 -3.44 -4.33
N SER A 129 4.43 -4.76 -4.37
CA SER A 129 4.88 -5.52 -5.53
C SER A 129 3.79 -6.48 -6.00
N GLU A 130 3.71 -6.69 -7.32
CA GLU A 130 2.84 -7.71 -7.89
C GLU A 130 3.39 -9.11 -7.58
N LEU A 131 2.49 -10.06 -7.36
CA LEU A 131 2.85 -11.47 -7.22
C LEU A 131 2.81 -12.18 -8.58
N SER A 132 3.69 -13.16 -8.77
CA SER A 132 3.64 -14.10 -9.87
C SER A 132 2.41 -15.02 -9.71
N ARG A 133 1.74 -15.33 -10.81
CA ARG A 133 0.73 -16.38 -10.80
C ARG A 133 1.44 -17.72 -10.81
N GLY A 134 1.12 -18.60 -9.85
CA GLY A 134 1.63 -19.97 -9.82
C GLY A 134 1.17 -20.79 -11.04
N GLU A 135 1.78 -21.94 -11.24
CA GLU A 135 1.35 -22.92 -12.23
C GLU A 135 -0.13 -23.28 -11.95
N GLY A 136 -0.99 -23.07 -12.94
CA GLY A 136 -2.45 -23.21 -12.78
C GLY A 136 -3.23 -21.93 -12.50
N GLY A 137 -2.57 -20.75 -12.45
CA GLY A 137 -3.21 -19.42 -12.40
C GLY A 137 -3.75 -19.01 -11.03
N GLY A 138 -3.49 -19.79 -9.97
CA GLY A 138 -3.93 -19.52 -8.61
C GLY A 138 -2.82 -18.95 -7.71
N TYR A 139 -3.22 -18.36 -6.59
CA TYR A 139 -2.32 -17.93 -5.51
C TYR A 139 -2.32 -18.95 -4.35
N GLY A 140 -2.56 -20.25 -4.68
CA GLY A 140 -2.63 -21.32 -3.70
C GLY A 140 -1.24 -21.83 -3.32
N GLY A 141 -1.05 -22.12 -2.04
CA GLY A 141 0.19 -22.65 -1.48
C GLY A 141 0.79 -21.74 -0.41
N LYS A 142 1.82 -22.23 0.26
CA LYS A 142 2.57 -21.43 1.23
C LYS A 142 3.40 -20.40 0.44
N PRO A 143 3.20 -19.08 0.69
CA PRO A 143 3.94 -18.07 -0.05
C PRO A 143 5.42 -18.10 0.32
N ASP A 144 6.27 -17.85 -0.66
CA ASP A 144 7.72 -17.71 -0.51
C ASP A 144 8.25 -16.55 -1.36
N LEU A 145 9.56 -16.33 -1.34
CA LEU A 145 10.21 -15.27 -2.11
C LEU A 145 10.00 -15.38 -3.61
N SER A 146 9.90 -16.60 -4.17
CA SER A 146 9.65 -16.82 -5.60
C SER A 146 8.26 -16.33 -6.05
N SER A 147 7.37 -16.06 -5.09
CA SER A 147 6.04 -15.53 -5.34
C SER A 147 6.07 -14.07 -5.85
N PHE A 148 7.15 -13.31 -5.64
CA PHE A 148 7.27 -11.97 -6.19
C PHE A 148 7.58 -12.01 -7.67
N LYS A 149 6.90 -11.19 -8.45
CA LYS A 149 7.10 -11.10 -9.89
C LYS A 149 8.38 -10.33 -10.20
N GLU A 150 9.19 -10.85 -11.14
CA GLU A 150 10.44 -10.23 -11.60
C GLU A 150 11.50 -10.02 -10.48
N SER A 151 11.51 -10.90 -9.46
CA SER A 151 11.98 -10.66 -8.11
C SER A 151 13.47 -10.89 -7.82
N GLY A 152 14.36 -11.02 -8.81
CA GLY A 152 15.76 -11.30 -8.50
C GLY A 152 16.39 -10.40 -7.44
N ASP A 153 16.09 -9.10 -7.44
CA ASP A 153 16.70 -8.14 -6.54
C ASP A 153 15.75 -7.65 -5.41
N ILE A 154 14.43 -7.87 -5.51
CA ILE A 154 13.50 -7.55 -4.42
C ILE A 154 13.88 -8.29 -3.13
N GLU A 155 14.31 -9.55 -3.28
CA GLU A 155 14.74 -10.42 -2.20
C GLU A 155 15.94 -9.86 -1.43
N TYR A 156 16.87 -9.21 -2.14
CA TYR A 156 18.10 -8.68 -1.54
C TYR A 156 17.95 -7.24 -1.04
N SER A 157 17.03 -6.47 -1.60
CA SER A 157 16.85 -5.07 -1.26
C SER A 157 15.94 -4.84 -0.05
N ALA A 158 15.00 -5.76 0.22
CA ALA A 158 14.06 -5.60 1.32
C ALA A 158 14.65 -6.05 2.67
N ASP A 159 14.45 -5.25 3.72
CA ASP A 159 14.73 -5.67 5.09
C ASP A 159 13.69 -6.71 5.56
N ASN A 160 12.45 -6.56 5.13
CA ASN A 160 11.35 -7.48 5.37
C ASN A 160 10.53 -7.66 4.10
N ALA A 161 10.31 -8.88 3.67
CA ALA A 161 9.40 -9.23 2.59
C ALA A 161 8.15 -9.92 3.18
N MET A 162 6.98 -9.35 2.87
CA MET A 162 5.71 -9.82 3.39
C MET A 162 4.72 -10.10 2.27
N ILE A 163 3.89 -11.12 2.45
CA ILE A 163 2.83 -11.49 1.49
C ILE A 163 1.51 -11.58 2.23
N LEU A 164 0.49 -10.91 1.71
CA LEU A 164 -0.88 -11.03 2.17
C LEU A 164 -1.63 -11.99 1.26
N THR A 165 -2.03 -13.15 1.81
CA THR A 165 -2.77 -14.18 1.07
C THR A 165 -4.24 -14.21 1.49
N PRO A 166 -5.18 -14.43 0.55
CA PRO A 166 -6.55 -14.76 0.92
C PRO A 166 -6.61 -16.12 1.60
N ASP A 167 -7.44 -16.23 2.62
CA ASP A 167 -7.80 -17.49 3.30
C ASP A 167 -9.26 -17.83 2.98
N TRP A 168 -9.63 -17.75 1.72
CA TRP A 168 -10.92 -18.17 1.16
C TRP A 168 -10.75 -18.60 -0.30
N ASP A 169 -11.65 -19.42 -0.80
CA ASP A 169 -11.70 -19.76 -2.22
C ASP A 169 -12.18 -18.54 -3.04
N PRO A 170 -11.35 -17.97 -3.92
CA PRO A 170 -11.74 -16.84 -4.77
C PRO A 170 -12.90 -17.13 -5.72
N LEU A 171 -13.17 -18.41 -6.00
CA LEU A 171 -14.25 -18.87 -6.86
C LEU A 171 -15.54 -19.18 -6.07
N ALA A 172 -15.48 -19.19 -4.74
CA ALA A 172 -16.66 -19.38 -3.91
C ALA A 172 -17.67 -18.25 -4.12
N PRO A 173 -18.97 -18.51 -4.07
CA PRO A 173 -19.99 -17.47 -4.11
C PRO A 173 -19.70 -16.40 -3.06
N ILE A 174 -20.09 -15.16 -3.36
CA ILE A 174 -20.03 -14.06 -2.38
C ILE A 174 -21.05 -14.40 -1.29
N SER A 175 -20.59 -15.18 -0.32
CA SER A 175 -21.39 -15.54 0.86
C SER A 175 -21.20 -14.47 1.94
N SER A 176 -22.06 -14.51 2.96
CA SER A 176 -21.95 -13.68 4.16
C SER A 176 -20.75 -14.04 5.05
N GLU A 177 -19.91 -14.99 4.65
CA GLU A 177 -18.76 -15.41 5.40
C GLU A 177 -17.67 -14.35 5.43
N GLU A 178 -17.03 -14.20 6.58
CA GLU A 178 -15.94 -13.27 6.78
C GLU A 178 -14.76 -13.65 5.88
N LYS A 179 -14.36 -12.73 4.99
CA LYS A 179 -13.18 -12.92 4.14
C LYS A 179 -11.93 -12.67 4.94
N ARG A 180 -11.23 -13.74 5.26
CA ARG A 180 -9.97 -13.69 6.01
C ARG A 180 -8.77 -13.55 5.07
N SER A 181 -7.73 -12.94 5.56
CA SER A 181 -6.43 -12.85 4.89
C SER A 181 -5.33 -13.07 5.91
N ILE A 182 -4.28 -13.74 5.49
CA ILE A 182 -3.12 -14.02 6.33
C ILE A 182 -1.94 -13.21 5.83
N LEU A 183 -1.30 -12.47 6.73
CA LEU A 183 -0.04 -11.79 6.48
C LEU A 183 1.12 -12.70 6.86
N TRP A 184 1.98 -12.99 5.90
CA TRP A 184 3.17 -13.80 6.06
C TRP A 184 4.42 -12.94 5.99
N LEU A 185 5.37 -13.16 6.89
CA LEU A 185 6.75 -12.76 6.72
C LEU A 185 7.45 -13.87 5.94
N VAL A 186 7.83 -13.63 4.69
CA VAL A 186 8.48 -14.65 3.86
C VAL A 186 9.98 -14.55 3.88
N ALA A 187 10.52 -13.35 4.13
CA ALA A 187 11.94 -13.13 4.44
C ALA A 187 12.11 -11.94 5.36
N SER A 188 13.15 -11.97 6.17
CA SER A 188 13.58 -10.85 7.02
C SER A 188 15.06 -10.96 7.32
N ARG A 189 15.74 -9.82 7.45
CA ARG A 189 17.14 -9.78 7.89
C ARG A 189 17.30 -10.07 9.39
N GLU A 190 16.26 -9.81 10.18
CA GLU A 190 16.33 -9.88 11.65
C GLU A 190 15.40 -10.91 12.27
N ASN A 191 14.38 -11.38 11.55
CA ASN A 191 13.34 -12.23 12.10
C ASN A 191 13.20 -13.54 11.30
N SER A 192 12.72 -14.58 11.95
CA SER A 192 12.40 -15.84 11.28
C SER A 192 11.12 -15.72 10.47
N PRO A 193 11.07 -16.27 9.23
CA PRO A 193 9.85 -16.32 8.43
C PRO A 193 8.71 -17.05 9.12
N GLY A 194 7.47 -16.58 8.91
CA GLY A 194 6.29 -17.17 9.50
C GLY A 194 5.03 -16.33 9.31
N LYS A 195 3.95 -16.79 9.89
CA LYS A 195 2.69 -16.04 9.95
C LYS A 195 2.83 -14.89 10.94
N ILE A 196 2.49 -13.67 10.50
CA ILE A 196 2.52 -12.46 11.36
C ILE A 196 1.15 -12.24 11.99
N ALA A 197 0.10 -12.17 11.17
CA ALA A 197 -1.24 -11.79 11.60
C ALA A 197 -2.32 -12.36 10.70
N GLU A 198 -3.54 -12.39 11.21
CA GLU A 198 -4.77 -12.65 10.45
C GLU A 198 -5.65 -11.42 10.44
N TYR A 199 -6.28 -11.20 9.31
CA TYR A 199 -7.16 -10.06 9.09
C TYR A 199 -8.49 -10.49 8.50
N VAL A 200 -9.55 -9.76 8.87
CA VAL A 200 -10.84 -9.82 8.21
C VAL A 200 -11.01 -8.58 7.35
N LEU A 201 -11.40 -8.77 6.10
CA LEU A 201 -11.73 -7.67 5.21
C LEU A 201 -13.03 -7.00 5.65
N GLU A 202 -12.96 -5.73 6.02
CA GLU A 202 -14.12 -4.91 6.36
C GLU A 202 -14.73 -4.29 5.10
N TYR A 203 -15.39 -5.10 4.29
CA TYR A 203 -16.15 -4.62 3.14
C TYR A 203 -17.52 -4.07 3.60
N PRO A 204 -17.99 -2.94 3.07
CA PRO A 204 -17.45 -2.13 1.98
C PRO A 204 -16.57 -0.94 2.42
N PHE A 205 -15.98 -0.97 3.62
CA PHE A 205 -15.29 0.17 4.21
C PHE A 205 -13.81 0.28 3.85
N TRP A 206 -13.32 -0.55 2.91
CA TRP A 206 -11.94 -0.52 2.41
C TRP A 206 -10.87 -0.67 3.50
N GLY A 207 -11.06 -1.60 4.40
CA GLY A 207 -10.11 -1.83 5.47
C GLY A 207 -10.00 -3.28 5.89
N PHE A 208 -9.01 -3.52 6.72
CA PHE A 208 -8.80 -4.78 7.40
C PHE A 208 -8.92 -4.58 8.91
N ARG A 209 -9.46 -5.56 9.60
CA ARG A 209 -9.46 -5.65 11.05
C ARG A 209 -8.62 -6.86 11.44
N GLU A 210 -7.64 -6.66 12.31
CA GLU A 210 -6.86 -7.76 12.89
C GLU A 210 -7.73 -8.60 13.82
N MET A 211 -7.49 -9.90 13.82
CA MET A 211 -8.26 -10.89 14.59
C MET A 211 -7.60 -11.19 15.95
#